data_87e98f3ac520e4c19b1fc99571b756c2
#
_entry.id   87e98f3ac520e4c19b1fc99571b756c2
#
_cell.length_a   1.000
_cell.length_b   1.000
_cell.length_c   1.000
_cell.angle_alpha   90.00
_cell.angle_beta   90.00
_cell.angle_gamma   90.00
#
_symmetry.space_group_name_H-M   'P 1'
#
loop_
_entity.id
_entity.type
_entity.pdbx_description
1 polymer ?
#
loop_
_entity_poly.entity_id
_entity_poly.type
_entity_poly.pdbx_seq_one_letter_code
_entity_poly.pdbx_strand_id
1 'polypeptide(L)'
;MYKFIRKYVGGYHCESSLTCLMSSSTMCICVLLAIKYLPYNLGVYIVATVLSIGVLFAISPIEAINKPLEEIEVKVFGKRARIVLCITLVIFGVICAFGLTEMVKTMAISVVDILLFAVMGKIKLLNYKRKKIEQN
;
A
#
# COMPACT_ATOMS: atom_id res chain seq x y z
N MET A 1 -1.43 1.41 -11.90
CA MET A 1 -2.18 1.61 -10.65
C MET A 1 -1.30 1.50 -9.40
N TYR A 2 -0.56 0.41 -9.19
CA TYR A 2 0.37 0.22 -8.06
C TYR A 2 1.35 1.39 -7.83
N LYS A 3 2.08 1.83 -8.88
CA LYS A 3 3.01 2.98 -8.77
C LYS A 3 2.32 4.28 -8.36
N PHE A 4 1.08 4.49 -8.80
CA PHE A 4 0.32 5.70 -8.51
C PHE A 4 -0.11 5.75 -7.05
N ILE A 5 -0.66 4.65 -6.53
CA ILE A 5 -1.07 4.56 -5.12
C ILE A 5 0.14 4.70 -4.21
N ARG A 6 1.24 3.98 -4.50
CA ARG A 6 2.47 4.02 -3.71
C ARG A 6 3.11 5.40 -3.67
N LYS A 7 3.00 6.19 -4.75
CA LYS A 7 3.53 7.56 -4.79
C LYS A 7 2.87 8.50 -3.78
N TYR A 8 1.56 8.31 -3.54
CA TYR A 8 0.78 9.22 -2.68
C TYR A 8 0.54 8.67 -1.27
N VAL A 9 0.44 7.38 -1.11
CA VAL A 9 0.27 6.73 0.20
C VAL A 9 1.57 6.77 1.01
N GLY A 10 2.71 6.84 0.33
CA GLY A 10 4.02 6.73 0.95
C GLY A 10 4.40 5.28 1.21
N GLY A 11 5.38 5.04 2.03
CA GLY A 11 5.82 3.72 2.43
C GLY A 11 7.32 3.61 2.58
N TYR A 12 7.79 2.39 2.82
CA TYR A 12 9.19 2.09 3.01
C TYR A 12 9.99 2.32 1.73
N HIS A 13 11.00 3.21 1.81
CA HIS A 13 12.06 3.33 0.82
C HIS A 13 13.34 2.73 1.39
N CYS A 14 13.93 1.80 0.64
CA CYS A 14 15.22 1.22 0.99
C CYS A 14 16.33 2.27 0.80
N GLU A 15 17.36 2.21 1.64
CA GLU A 15 18.52 3.11 1.56
C GLU A 15 19.36 2.87 0.29
N SER A 16 19.35 1.62 -0.22
CA SER A 16 20.06 1.22 -1.43
C SER A 16 19.09 0.91 -2.57
N SER A 17 19.42 1.37 -3.77
CA SER A 17 18.68 1.07 -5.00
C SER A 17 18.58 -0.43 -5.28
N LEU A 18 19.64 -1.19 -5.02
CA LEU A 18 19.68 -2.65 -5.13
C LEU A 18 18.69 -3.34 -4.18
N THR A 19 18.69 -2.94 -2.91
CA THR A 19 17.77 -3.50 -1.92
C THR A 19 16.31 -3.19 -2.27
N CYS A 20 16.05 -2.01 -2.83
CA CYS A 20 14.71 -1.62 -3.30
C CYS A 20 14.27 -2.50 -4.50
N LEU A 21 15.17 -2.76 -5.43
CA LEU A 21 14.90 -3.62 -6.60
C LEU A 21 14.63 -5.06 -6.16
N MET A 22 15.47 -5.62 -5.30
CA MET A 22 15.31 -6.98 -4.76
C MET A 22 14.00 -7.16 -4.01
N SER A 23 13.67 -6.23 -3.11
CA SER A 23 12.42 -6.23 -2.36
C SER A 23 11.19 -6.14 -3.28
N SER A 24 11.25 -5.26 -4.29
CA SER A 24 10.17 -5.09 -5.26
C SER A 24 9.98 -6.34 -6.13
N SER A 25 11.08 -6.98 -6.56
CA SER A 25 11.03 -8.22 -7.34
C SER A 25 10.48 -9.39 -6.54
N THR A 26 10.93 -9.54 -5.29
CA THR A 26 10.43 -10.60 -4.39
C THR A 26 8.92 -10.45 -4.16
N MET A 27 8.45 -9.24 -3.93
CA MET A 27 7.01 -8.97 -3.77
C MET A 27 6.22 -9.26 -5.03
N CYS A 28 6.73 -8.89 -6.21
CA CYS A 28 6.08 -9.27 -7.48
C CYS A 28 5.93 -10.79 -7.62
N ILE A 29 6.97 -11.55 -7.26
CA ILE A 29 6.93 -13.00 -7.30
C ILE A 29 5.89 -13.54 -6.29
N CYS A 30 5.87 -13.03 -5.07
CA CYS A 30 4.88 -13.42 -4.06
C CYS A 30 3.44 -13.14 -4.51
N VAL A 31 3.20 -11.98 -5.12
CA VAL A 31 1.88 -11.63 -5.67
C VAL A 31 1.48 -12.58 -6.80
N LEU A 32 2.39 -12.90 -7.73
CA LEU A 32 2.11 -13.83 -8.83
C LEU A 32 1.82 -15.25 -8.32
N LEU A 33 2.57 -15.71 -7.32
CA LEU A 33 2.32 -17.00 -6.66
C LEU A 33 0.97 -17.00 -5.94
N ALA A 34 0.64 -15.94 -5.23
CA ALA A 34 -0.65 -15.78 -4.57
C ALA A 34 -1.80 -15.82 -5.57
N ILE A 35 -1.69 -15.11 -6.70
CA ILE A 35 -2.69 -15.15 -7.78
C ILE A 35 -2.88 -16.57 -8.31
N LYS A 36 -1.81 -17.33 -8.46
CA LYS A 36 -1.85 -18.68 -9.00
C LYS A 36 -2.44 -19.72 -8.04
N TYR A 37 -2.07 -19.64 -6.76
CA TYR A 37 -2.36 -20.71 -5.80
C TYR A 37 -3.56 -20.42 -4.88
N LEU A 38 -3.95 -19.15 -4.67
CA LEU A 38 -5.14 -18.87 -3.86
C LEU A 38 -6.43 -19.20 -4.62
N PRO A 39 -7.34 -19.96 -3.97
CA PRO A 39 -8.64 -20.23 -4.56
C PRO A 39 -9.45 -18.95 -4.70
N TYR A 40 -10.22 -18.86 -5.79
CA TYR A 40 -11.07 -17.69 -6.01
C TYR A 40 -12.27 -17.73 -5.07
N ASN A 41 -12.35 -16.77 -4.17
CA ASN A 41 -13.51 -16.51 -3.33
C ASN A 41 -13.81 -15.01 -3.35
N LEU A 42 -14.83 -14.62 -4.13
CA LEU A 42 -15.18 -13.21 -4.33
C LEU A 42 -15.42 -12.47 -3.02
N GLY A 43 -16.13 -13.08 -2.07
CA GLY A 43 -16.42 -12.47 -0.78
C GLY A 43 -15.15 -12.11 0.01
N VAL A 44 -14.20 -13.03 0.06
CA VAL A 44 -12.91 -12.82 0.75
C VAL A 44 -12.13 -11.68 0.10
N TYR A 45 -12.08 -11.63 -1.23
CA TYR A 45 -11.34 -10.57 -1.93
C TYR A 45 -11.99 -9.20 -1.76
N ILE A 46 -13.33 -9.11 -1.75
CA ILE A 46 -14.05 -7.85 -1.48
C ILE A 46 -13.75 -7.37 -0.05
N VAL A 47 -13.92 -8.23 0.94
CA VAL A 47 -13.67 -7.89 2.36
C VAL A 47 -12.21 -7.47 2.57
N ALA A 48 -11.25 -8.24 2.05
CA ALA A 48 -9.83 -7.93 2.16
C ALA A 48 -9.49 -6.58 1.52
N THR A 49 -10.04 -6.27 0.34
CA THR A 49 -9.81 -5.01 -0.35
C THR A 49 -10.39 -3.82 0.41
N VAL A 50 -11.63 -3.92 0.87
CA VAL A 50 -12.31 -2.85 1.61
C VAL A 50 -11.59 -2.57 2.93
N LEU A 51 -11.24 -3.60 3.69
CA LEU A 51 -10.48 -3.47 4.93
C LEU A 51 -9.10 -2.84 4.67
N SER A 52 -8.38 -3.30 3.65
CA SER A 52 -7.06 -2.76 3.30
C SER A 52 -7.13 -1.28 2.90
N ILE A 53 -8.11 -0.89 2.11
CA ILE A 53 -8.33 0.51 1.73
C ILE A 53 -8.70 1.35 2.96
N GLY A 54 -9.56 0.84 3.85
CA GLY A 54 -9.93 1.51 5.10
C GLY A 54 -8.72 1.78 6.00
N VAL A 55 -7.86 0.79 6.18
CA VAL A 55 -6.63 0.92 6.97
C VAL A 55 -5.65 1.90 6.29
N LEU A 56 -5.47 1.80 4.97
CA LEU A 56 -4.64 2.73 4.22
C LEU A 56 -5.14 4.17 4.33
N PHE A 57 -6.46 4.37 4.31
CA PHE A 57 -7.09 5.68 4.48
C PHE A 57 -6.81 6.29 5.86
N ALA A 58 -6.79 5.46 6.90
CA ALA A 58 -6.49 5.88 8.27
C ALA A 58 -4.99 6.14 8.51
N ILE A 59 -4.10 5.38 7.84
CA ILE A 59 -2.66 5.45 8.08
C ILE A 59 -1.97 6.47 7.18
N SER A 60 -2.52 6.74 5.98
CA SER A 60 -1.92 7.65 4.99
C SER A 60 -2.06 9.14 5.38
N PRO A 61 -1.05 9.98 5.09
CA PRO A 61 0.21 9.68 4.43
C PRO A 61 1.27 9.13 5.39
N ILE A 62 2.18 8.30 4.87
CA ILE A 62 3.29 7.74 5.64
C ILE A 62 4.57 8.48 5.28
N GLU A 63 5.19 9.09 6.27
CA GLU A 63 6.49 9.74 6.13
C GLU A 63 7.59 8.71 5.91
N ALA A 64 8.52 9.00 5.01
CA ALA A 64 9.73 8.20 4.86
C ALA A 64 10.84 8.76 5.79
N ILE A 65 11.65 7.87 6.38
CA ILE A 65 12.74 8.24 7.28
C ILE A 65 13.74 9.19 6.59
N ASN A 66 13.98 8.94 5.29
CA ASN A 66 14.96 9.70 4.50
C ASN A 66 14.40 11.03 3.95
N LYS A 67 13.09 11.26 4.06
CA LYS A 67 12.44 12.50 3.63
C LYS A 67 11.28 12.81 4.56
N PRO A 68 11.55 13.54 5.66
CA PRO A 68 10.47 14.05 6.50
C PRO A 68 9.60 15.00 5.68
N LEU A 69 8.29 14.86 5.81
CA LEU A 69 7.32 15.73 5.14
C LEU A 69 7.09 16.98 5.98
N GLU A 70 7.06 18.14 5.36
CA GLU A 70 6.61 19.38 6.01
C GLU A 70 5.10 19.30 6.30
N GLU A 71 4.62 20.06 7.29
CA GLU A 71 3.20 20.01 7.70
C GLU A 71 2.24 20.33 6.53
N ILE A 72 2.65 21.21 5.61
CA ILE A 72 1.89 21.56 4.40
C ILE A 72 1.86 20.37 3.44
N GLU A 73 3.00 19.70 3.26
CA GLU A 73 3.11 18.51 2.40
C GLU A 73 2.25 17.37 2.93
N VAL A 74 2.23 17.12 4.24
CA VAL A 74 1.39 16.09 4.89
C VAL A 74 -0.09 16.31 4.54
N LYS A 75 -0.58 17.54 4.63
CA LYS A 75 -1.97 17.86 4.29
C LYS A 75 -2.29 17.63 2.82
N VAL A 76 -1.40 18.09 1.91
CA VAL A 76 -1.58 17.94 0.47
C VAL A 76 -1.50 16.48 0.02
N PHE A 77 -0.48 15.75 0.48
CA PHE A 77 -0.31 14.33 0.14
C PHE A 77 -1.42 13.48 0.76
N GLY A 78 -1.86 13.77 1.98
CA GLY A 78 -2.98 13.09 2.61
C GLY A 78 -4.29 13.25 1.82
N LYS A 79 -4.58 14.47 1.36
CA LYS A 79 -5.77 14.72 0.52
C LYS A 79 -5.68 13.96 -0.82
N ARG A 80 -4.53 14.02 -1.48
CA ARG A 80 -4.31 13.30 -2.76
C ARG A 80 -4.38 11.79 -2.58
N ALA A 81 -3.78 11.24 -1.51
CA ALA A 81 -3.83 9.81 -1.21
C ALA A 81 -5.29 9.34 -1.02
N ARG A 82 -6.10 10.07 -0.28
CA ARG A 82 -7.51 9.75 -0.09
C ARG A 82 -8.30 9.74 -1.40
N ILE A 83 -8.08 10.73 -2.27
CA ILE A 83 -8.71 10.78 -3.60
C ILE A 83 -8.32 9.55 -4.43
N VAL A 84 -7.03 9.20 -4.45
CA VAL A 84 -6.55 8.03 -5.20
C VAL A 84 -7.14 6.73 -4.63
N LEU A 85 -7.26 6.59 -3.31
CA LEU A 85 -7.88 5.41 -2.68
C LEU A 85 -9.38 5.32 -3.01
N CYS A 86 -10.11 6.45 -3.01
CA CYS A 86 -11.51 6.47 -3.43
C CYS A 86 -11.67 6.06 -4.91
N ILE A 87 -10.84 6.59 -5.81
CA ILE A 87 -10.85 6.20 -7.22
C ILE A 87 -10.56 4.70 -7.37
N THR A 88 -9.59 4.18 -6.61
CA THR A 88 -9.26 2.74 -6.60
C THR A 88 -10.46 1.90 -6.18
N LEU A 89 -11.19 2.33 -5.15
CA LEU A 89 -12.39 1.63 -4.67
C LEU A 89 -13.50 1.62 -5.73
N VAL A 90 -13.72 2.74 -6.41
CA VAL A 90 -14.72 2.83 -7.50
C VAL A 90 -14.34 1.90 -8.65
N ILE A 91 -13.08 1.92 -9.10
CA ILE A 91 -12.61 1.03 -10.18
C ILE A 91 -12.76 -0.43 -9.76
N PHE A 92 -12.42 -0.77 -8.53
CA PHE A 92 -12.60 -2.13 -7.99
C PHE A 92 -14.07 -2.56 -8.03
N GLY A 93 -14.99 -1.68 -7.60
CA GLY A 93 -16.43 -1.94 -7.67
C GLY A 93 -16.93 -2.18 -9.10
N VAL A 94 -16.46 -1.38 -10.06
CA VAL A 94 -16.79 -1.55 -11.49
C VAL A 94 -16.29 -2.91 -12.00
N ILE A 95 -15.06 -3.28 -11.69
CA ILE A 95 -14.49 -4.58 -12.12
C ILE A 95 -15.26 -5.75 -11.51
N CYS A 96 -15.68 -5.63 -10.23
CA CYS A 96 -16.54 -6.63 -9.59
C CYS A 96 -17.90 -6.74 -10.31
N ALA A 97 -18.51 -5.62 -10.70
CA ALA A 97 -19.80 -5.59 -11.39
C ALA A 97 -19.73 -6.26 -12.79
N PHE A 98 -18.60 -6.11 -13.49
CA PHE A 98 -18.38 -6.78 -14.78
C PHE A 98 -17.99 -8.27 -14.65
N GLY A 99 -17.83 -8.79 -13.43
CA GLY A 99 -17.48 -10.19 -13.20
C GLY A 99 -16.08 -10.61 -13.69
N LEU A 100 -15.16 -9.66 -13.82
CA LEU A 100 -13.78 -9.90 -14.27
C LEU A 100 -12.93 -10.53 -13.16
N THR A 101 -13.12 -11.82 -12.91
CA THR A 101 -12.59 -12.56 -11.75
C THR A 101 -11.07 -12.42 -11.59
N GLU A 102 -10.29 -12.55 -12.66
CA GLU A 102 -8.83 -12.43 -12.60
C GLU A 102 -8.37 -11.01 -12.26
N MET A 103 -9.08 -10.01 -12.75
CA MET A 103 -8.78 -8.60 -12.41
C MET A 103 -9.13 -8.28 -10.96
N VAL A 104 -10.27 -8.80 -10.44
CA VAL A 104 -10.65 -8.66 -9.02
C VAL A 104 -9.56 -9.25 -8.13
N LYS A 105 -9.14 -10.48 -8.41
CA LYS A 105 -8.08 -11.18 -7.68
C LYS A 105 -6.77 -10.39 -7.69
N THR A 106 -6.32 -9.97 -8.86
CA THR A 106 -5.08 -9.21 -9.03
C THR A 106 -5.12 -7.88 -8.30
N MET A 107 -6.23 -7.14 -8.39
CA MET A 107 -6.38 -5.87 -7.67
C MET A 107 -6.43 -6.04 -6.16
N ALA A 108 -7.17 -7.02 -5.66
CA ALA A 108 -7.27 -7.29 -4.23
C ALA A 108 -5.89 -7.61 -3.63
N ILE A 109 -5.15 -8.52 -4.25
CA ILE A 109 -3.80 -8.90 -3.80
C ILE A 109 -2.85 -7.70 -3.86
N SER A 110 -2.92 -6.87 -4.92
CA SER A 110 -2.08 -5.67 -5.05
C SER A 110 -2.37 -4.63 -3.96
N VAL A 111 -3.63 -4.45 -3.56
CA VAL A 111 -4.02 -3.51 -2.49
C VAL A 111 -3.53 -4.01 -1.13
N VAL A 112 -3.64 -5.31 -0.86
CA VAL A 112 -3.10 -5.94 0.36
C VAL A 112 -1.57 -5.79 0.42
N ASP A 113 -0.87 -5.99 -0.69
CA ASP A 113 0.58 -5.80 -0.79
C ASP A 113 0.98 -4.36 -0.45
N ILE A 114 0.28 -3.37 -1.00
CA ILE A 114 0.49 -1.96 -0.69
C ILE A 114 0.29 -1.70 0.81
N LEU A 115 -0.74 -2.30 1.43
CA LEU A 115 -0.99 -2.18 2.86
C LEU A 115 0.18 -2.72 3.68
N LEU A 116 0.73 -3.89 3.32
CA LEU A 116 1.89 -4.47 4.01
C LEU A 116 3.10 -3.53 3.96
N PHE A 117 3.41 -2.96 2.80
CA PHE A 117 4.49 -1.98 2.67
C PHE A 117 4.24 -0.71 3.49
N ALA A 118 3.00 -0.22 3.52
CA ALA A 118 2.60 0.93 4.29
C ALA A 118 2.80 0.71 5.80
N VAL A 119 2.35 -0.44 6.29
CA VAL A 119 2.50 -0.84 7.71
C VAL A 119 3.98 -1.01 8.07
N MET A 120 4.78 -1.70 7.25
CA MET A 120 6.22 -1.83 7.46
C MET A 120 6.93 -0.47 7.52
N GLY A 121 6.57 0.44 6.62
CA GLY A 121 7.09 1.81 6.61
C GLY A 121 6.79 2.55 7.91
N LYS A 122 5.55 2.45 8.41
CA LYS A 122 5.13 3.08 9.65
C LYS A 122 5.82 2.50 10.87
N ILE A 123 5.95 1.17 10.96
CA ILE A 123 6.67 0.50 12.07
C ILE A 123 8.13 0.94 12.11
N LYS A 124 8.80 0.98 10.96
CA LYS A 124 10.21 1.42 10.88
C LYS A 124 10.37 2.87 11.30
N LEU A 125 9.46 3.75 10.91
CA LEU A 125 9.45 5.15 11.31
C LEU A 125 9.27 5.30 12.83
N LEU A 126 8.35 4.55 13.42
CA LEU A 126 8.11 4.57 14.88
C LEU A 126 9.34 4.08 15.66
N ASN A 127 9.96 3.00 15.20
CA ASN A 127 11.19 2.48 15.83
C ASN A 127 12.36 3.48 15.72
N TYR A 128 12.48 4.18 14.60
CA TYR A 128 13.48 5.23 14.43
C TYR A 128 13.25 6.42 15.37
N LYS A 129 11.99 6.89 15.48
CA LYS A 129 11.63 7.97 16.41
C LYS A 129 11.90 7.57 17.87
N ARG A 130 11.59 6.33 18.27
CA ARG A 130 11.86 5.81 19.62
C ARG A 130 13.34 5.82 19.94
N LYS A 131 14.20 5.28 19.06
CA LYS A 131 15.66 5.28 19.26
C LYS A 131 16.26 6.68 19.38
N LYS A 132 15.72 7.66 18.67
CA LYS A 132 16.18 9.05 18.74
C LYS A 132 15.83 9.70 20.08
N ILE A 133 14.73 9.31 20.72
CA ILE A 133 14.33 9.80 22.04
C ILE A 133 15.21 9.17 23.13
N GLU A 134 15.64 7.91 22.99
CA GLU A 134 16.50 7.22 23.96
C GLU A 134 17.97 7.73 23.93
N GLN A 135 18.38 8.42 22.87
CA GLN A 135 19.75 8.96 22.70
C GLN A 135 19.89 10.42 23.13
N ASN A 136 18.79 11.13 23.46
CA ASN A 136 18.77 12.48 24.03
C ASN A 136 18.50 12.44 25.54
#